data_6b19710d0633f2ca877c093046754d5f
#
_entry.id   6b19710d0633f2ca877c093046754d5f
#
_cell.length_a   1.000
_cell.length_b   1.000
_cell.length_c   1.000
_cell.angle_alpha   90.00
_cell.angle_beta   90.00
_cell.angle_gamma   90.00
#
_symmetry.space_group_name_H-M   'P 1'
#
loop_
_entity.id
_entity.type
_entity.pdbx_description
1 polymer ?
#
loop_
_entity_poly.entity_id
_entity_poly.type
_entity_poly.pdbx_seq_one_letter_code
_entity_poly.pdbx_strand_id
1 'polypeptide(L)'
;SSKEENKFFEVLDGLEYNKVTSAEENEQIIFRRPCIWSAIYKRNMLEENHIIFNETPGASYQDTAFAFKVWVSAKKVIFLKTAYLHYRIDNENSSVKSSGKVFSICDEFQSMQAFLNEDKRKKDRYSKILQVLKLDSYTWNLNRISPEFRETFRDQIALEYIKADYENILDKKYFDENRWSLLQKYLEEYKNKRSIQYSGDNDTSIFALQERIHALESSESYRLGHALILI
;
A
#
# COMPACT_ATOMS: atom_id res chain seq x y z
N SER A 1 -38.60 -7.97 12.34
CA SER A 1 -37.31 -7.36 12.71
C SER A 1 -36.31 -8.45 12.97
N SER A 2 -35.45 -8.73 11.99
CA SER A 2 -34.32 -9.62 12.16
C SER A 2 -33.36 -8.99 13.19
N LYS A 3 -33.14 -9.67 14.31
CA LYS A 3 -32.07 -9.32 15.23
C LYS A 3 -30.76 -9.58 14.46
N GLU A 4 -30.09 -8.51 14.03
CA GLU A 4 -28.72 -8.61 13.52
C GLU A 4 -27.84 -9.07 14.68
N GLU A 5 -27.28 -10.25 14.54
CA GLU A 5 -26.29 -10.77 15.49
C GLU A 5 -25.01 -9.93 15.39
N ASN A 6 -24.58 -9.35 16.51
CA ASN A 6 -23.27 -8.72 16.60
C ASN A 6 -22.17 -9.78 16.33
N LYS A 7 -21.43 -9.63 15.23
CA LYS A 7 -20.30 -10.49 14.92
C LYS A 7 -19.01 -9.84 15.42
N PHE A 8 -18.26 -10.59 16.22
CA PHE A 8 -16.91 -10.20 16.60
C PHE A 8 -15.95 -10.60 15.49
N PHE A 9 -15.15 -9.65 15.04
CA PHE A 9 -14.04 -9.91 14.14
C PHE A 9 -12.74 -9.83 14.92
N GLU A 10 -12.01 -10.91 14.99
CA GLU A 10 -10.66 -10.91 15.51
C GLU A 10 -9.71 -10.39 14.42
N VAL A 11 -9.17 -9.19 14.64
CA VAL A 11 -8.29 -8.52 13.67
C VAL A 11 -6.82 -8.92 13.87
N LEU A 12 -6.52 -9.65 14.96
CA LEU A 12 -5.17 -9.84 15.50
C LEU A 12 -4.76 -11.31 15.55
N ASP A 13 -5.09 -12.09 14.54
CA ASP A 13 -4.63 -13.47 14.45
C ASP A 13 -3.09 -13.54 14.54
N GLY A 14 -2.57 -14.40 15.41
CA GLY A 14 -1.14 -14.62 15.61
C GLY A 14 -0.40 -13.55 16.43
N LEU A 15 -1.09 -12.59 17.09
CA LEU A 15 -0.49 -11.62 18.01
C LEU A 15 -0.89 -11.90 19.48
N GLU A 16 0.05 -11.60 20.39
CA GLU A 16 -0.21 -11.74 21.82
C GLU A 16 -0.93 -10.50 22.36
N TYR A 17 -2.04 -10.75 23.08
CA TYR A 17 -2.77 -9.70 23.79
C TYR A 17 -2.10 -9.35 25.13
N ASN A 18 -2.30 -8.11 25.57
CA ASN A 18 -1.82 -7.59 26.87
C ASN A 18 -0.30 -7.67 27.06
N LYS A 19 0.43 -7.81 25.96
CA LYS A 19 1.90 -7.80 25.95
C LYS A 19 2.39 -6.58 25.15
N VAL A 20 3.38 -5.90 25.70
CA VAL A 20 4.04 -4.79 24.97
C VAL A 20 4.93 -5.39 23.90
N THR A 21 4.84 -4.87 22.69
CA THR A 21 5.62 -5.28 21.52
C THR A 21 5.85 -4.09 20.58
N SER A 22 6.51 -4.32 19.48
CA SER A 22 6.73 -3.34 18.39
C SER A 22 6.87 -4.05 17.05
N ALA A 23 6.84 -3.31 15.94
CA ALA A 23 7.14 -3.89 14.63
C ALA A 23 8.60 -4.33 14.50
N GLU A 24 9.50 -3.82 15.33
CA GLU A 24 10.90 -4.31 15.40
C GLU A 24 10.99 -5.71 16.01
N GLU A 25 10.12 -6.03 16.96
CA GLU A 25 10.05 -7.34 17.61
C GLU A 25 9.20 -8.33 16.85
N ASN A 26 8.12 -7.86 16.23
CA ASN A 26 7.17 -8.68 15.49
C ASN A 26 6.68 -7.96 14.22
N GLU A 27 7.28 -8.28 13.10
CA GLU A 27 6.97 -7.67 11.78
C GLU A 27 5.53 -8.01 11.30
N GLN A 28 4.87 -9.02 11.86
CA GLN A 28 3.48 -9.35 11.53
C GLN A 28 2.51 -8.22 11.87
N ILE A 29 2.90 -7.29 12.74
CA ILE A 29 2.13 -6.08 13.04
C ILE A 29 1.89 -5.24 11.78
N ILE A 30 2.87 -5.16 10.88
CA ILE A 30 2.81 -4.37 9.64
C ILE A 30 1.70 -4.87 8.70
N PHE A 31 1.42 -6.17 8.72
CA PHE A 31 0.40 -6.79 7.87
C PHE A 31 -1.02 -6.70 8.45
N ARG A 32 -1.19 -6.05 9.60
CA ARG A 32 -2.52 -5.88 10.19
C ARG A 32 -3.38 -4.92 9.38
N ARG A 33 -4.66 -5.26 9.29
CA ARG A 33 -5.64 -4.41 8.64
C ARG A 33 -5.59 -3.00 9.24
N PRO A 34 -5.60 -1.92 8.43
CA PRO A 34 -5.48 -0.55 8.92
C PRO A 34 -6.78 -0.06 9.58
N CYS A 35 -7.09 -0.60 10.75
CA CYS A 35 -8.26 -0.22 11.55
C CYS A 35 -7.92 0.97 12.46
N ILE A 36 -7.65 2.14 11.88
CA ILE A 36 -7.21 3.34 12.61
C ILE A 36 -8.17 3.78 13.72
N TRP A 37 -9.46 3.49 13.55
CA TRP A 37 -10.54 3.79 14.49
C TRP A 37 -10.56 2.87 15.73
N SER A 38 -9.82 1.77 15.71
CA SER A 38 -9.74 0.79 16.79
C SER A 38 -8.51 0.97 17.70
N ALA A 39 -7.84 2.13 17.63
CA ALA A 39 -6.60 2.37 18.37
C ALA A 39 -6.58 3.74 19.04
N ILE A 40 -5.75 3.86 20.08
CA ILE A 40 -5.39 5.13 20.72
C ILE A 40 -3.93 5.40 20.42
N TYR A 41 -3.64 6.60 19.95
CA TYR A 41 -2.30 7.01 19.53
C TYR A 41 -1.73 8.04 20.48
N LYS A 42 -0.48 7.86 20.89
CA LYS A 42 0.22 8.90 21.67
C LYS A 42 0.55 10.07 20.74
N ARG A 43 -0.05 11.23 21.00
CA ARG A 43 0.08 12.44 20.17
C ARG A 43 1.53 12.83 19.91
N ASN A 44 2.37 12.89 20.95
CA ASN A 44 3.79 13.23 20.79
C ASN A 44 4.52 12.28 19.83
N MET A 45 4.19 10.97 19.81
CA MET A 45 4.79 10.01 18.88
C MET A 45 4.42 10.32 17.43
N LEU A 46 3.19 10.75 17.17
CA LEU A 46 2.77 11.17 15.83
C LEU A 46 3.50 12.45 15.40
N GLU A 47 3.56 13.45 16.28
CA GLU A 47 4.22 14.74 16.02
C GLU A 47 5.73 14.59 15.83
N GLU A 48 6.42 13.86 16.70
CA GLU A 48 7.86 13.60 16.63
C GLU A 48 8.28 12.82 15.36
N ASN A 49 7.40 12.01 14.80
CA ASN A 49 7.64 11.24 13.58
C ASN A 49 6.96 11.84 12.35
N HIS A 50 6.37 13.04 12.44
CA HIS A 50 5.66 13.72 11.35
C HIS A 50 4.58 12.84 10.67
N ILE A 51 3.87 12.03 11.48
CA ILE A 51 2.84 11.12 10.98
C ILE A 51 1.52 11.87 10.83
N ILE A 52 1.14 12.08 9.59
CA ILE A 52 -0.13 12.72 9.21
C ILE A 52 -0.84 11.86 8.16
N PHE A 53 -2.14 12.08 7.98
CA PHE A 53 -2.87 11.52 6.86
C PHE A 53 -2.47 12.21 5.56
N ASN A 54 -2.47 11.47 4.47
CA ASN A 54 -2.35 12.08 3.16
C ASN A 54 -3.64 12.85 2.83
N GLU A 55 -3.51 14.09 2.38
CA GLU A 55 -4.66 14.94 1.99
C GLU A 55 -5.09 14.64 0.55
N THR A 56 -5.30 13.37 0.22
CA THR A 56 -5.80 12.95 -1.09
C THR A 56 -7.29 13.26 -1.23
N PRO A 57 -7.78 13.72 -2.41
CA PRO A 57 -9.18 14.04 -2.60
C PRO A 57 -10.10 12.84 -2.36
N GLY A 58 -11.04 13.02 -1.44
CA GLY A 58 -12.01 12.00 -1.04
C GLY A 58 -11.38 10.89 -0.17
N ALA A 59 -12.17 10.28 0.71
CA ALA A 59 -11.71 9.24 1.62
C ALA A 59 -11.34 7.95 0.90
N SER A 60 -10.05 7.69 0.63
CA SER A 60 -9.60 6.47 -0.03
C SER A 60 -8.22 6.07 0.45
N TYR A 61 -8.15 4.95 1.17
CA TYR A 61 -6.90 4.28 1.57
C TYR A 61 -5.94 5.07 2.48
N GLN A 62 -6.29 6.29 2.93
CA GLN A 62 -5.46 7.14 3.80
C GLN A 62 -5.13 6.46 5.13
N ASP A 63 -6.00 5.58 5.61
CA ASP A 63 -5.79 4.74 6.77
C ASP A 63 -4.61 3.78 6.58
N THR A 64 -4.35 3.33 5.36
CA THR A 64 -3.30 2.37 5.03
C THR A 64 -1.91 2.98 5.27
N ALA A 65 -1.64 4.15 4.69
CA ALA A 65 -0.35 4.83 4.90
C ALA A 65 -0.18 5.30 6.34
N PHE A 66 -1.23 5.85 6.95
CA PHE A 66 -1.18 6.28 8.36
C PHE A 66 -0.84 5.12 9.28
N ALA A 67 -1.57 4.00 9.19
CA ALA A 67 -1.33 2.82 10.02
C ALA A 67 0.09 2.26 9.83
N PHE A 68 0.57 2.16 8.61
CA PHE A 68 1.92 1.71 8.32
C PHE A 68 2.98 2.61 8.99
N LYS A 69 2.88 3.94 8.81
CA LYS A 69 3.80 4.91 9.41
C LYS A 69 3.81 4.81 10.94
N VAL A 70 2.64 4.58 11.54
CA VAL A 70 2.51 4.33 12.99
C VAL A 70 3.25 3.06 13.38
N TRP A 71 3.00 1.93 12.69
CA TRP A 71 3.60 0.64 13.03
C TRP A 71 5.13 0.67 12.99
N VAL A 72 5.71 1.24 11.93
CA VAL A 72 7.19 1.30 11.78
C VAL A 72 7.86 2.35 12.66
N SER A 73 7.09 3.19 13.37
CA SER A 73 7.61 4.23 14.25
C SER A 73 7.35 3.96 15.74
N ALA A 74 6.32 3.19 16.06
CA ALA A 74 5.91 2.94 17.43
C ALA A 74 6.88 1.97 18.12
N LYS A 75 7.57 2.45 19.15
CA LYS A 75 8.50 1.64 19.98
C LYS A 75 7.77 0.70 20.94
N LYS A 76 6.53 1.02 21.31
CA LYS A 76 5.73 0.24 22.24
C LYS A 76 4.28 0.22 21.77
N VAL A 77 3.78 -0.96 21.52
CA VAL A 77 2.40 -1.25 21.14
C VAL A 77 1.84 -2.29 22.09
N ILE A 78 0.60 -2.16 22.49
CA ILE A 78 -0.13 -3.18 23.23
C ILE A 78 -1.46 -3.45 22.55
N PHE A 79 -1.77 -4.72 22.34
CA PHE A 79 -3.05 -5.15 21.80
C PHE A 79 -3.97 -5.60 22.93
N LEU A 80 -5.21 -5.11 22.93
CA LEU A 80 -6.22 -5.46 23.91
C LEU A 80 -7.27 -6.36 23.26
N LYS A 81 -7.69 -7.41 23.98
CA LYS A 81 -8.70 -8.36 23.48
C LYS A 81 -10.11 -7.79 23.55
N THR A 82 -10.34 -6.79 24.41
CA THR A 82 -11.67 -6.21 24.61
C THR A 82 -12.07 -5.38 23.38
N ALA A 83 -13.24 -5.67 22.84
CA ALA A 83 -13.82 -4.86 21.77
C ALA A 83 -14.48 -3.61 22.36
N TYR A 84 -14.05 -2.43 21.89
CA TYR A 84 -14.56 -1.12 22.35
C TYR A 84 -15.39 -0.40 21.32
N LEU A 85 -15.46 -0.92 20.08
CA LEU A 85 -16.10 -0.23 18.97
C LEU A 85 -17.06 -1.16 18.23
N HIS A 86 -18.23 -0.63 17.89
CA HIS A 86 -19.16 -1.24 16.95
C HIS A 86 -18.97 -0.60 15.56
N TYR A 87 -18.42 -1.37 14.63
CA TYR A 87 -18.20 -0.89 13.26
C TYR A 87 -19.42 -1.16 12.39
N ARG A 88 -20.00 -0.09 11.84
CA ARG A 88 -21.16 -0.16 10.97
C ARG A 88 -20.75 -0.63 9.56
N ILE A 89 -21.31 -1.74 9.09
CA ILE A 89 -20.97 -2.35 7.80
C ILE A 89 -22.04 -2.15 6.71
N ASP A 90 -23.23 -1.68 7.07
CA ASP A 90 -24.41 -1.52 6.21
C ASP A 90 -24.51 -0.13 5.55
N ASN A 91 -23.50 0.73 5.69
CA ASN A 91 -23.50 2.06 5.09
C ASN A 91 -23.34 2.00 3.57
N GLU A 92 -24.42 2.27 2.84
CA GLU A 92 -24.43 2.30 1.37
C GLU A 92 -23.57 3.43 0.77
N ASN A 93 -23.38 4.52 1.50
CA ASN A 93 -22.55 5.67 1.13
C ASN A 93 -21.08 5.51 1.53
N SER A 94 -20.63 4.29 1.82
CA SER A 94 -19.24 4.04 2.16
C SER A 94 -18.32 4.39 0.99
N SER A 95 -17.25 5.14 1.28
CA SER A 95 -16.20 5.52 0.32
C SER A 95 -15.54 4.33 -0.39
N VAL A 96 -15.68 3.14 0.19
CA VAL A 96 -15.22 1.86 -0.36
C VAL A 96 -15.85 1.54 -1.74
N LYS A 97 -17.01 2.12 -2.06
CA LYS A 97 -17.73 1.86 -3.32
C LYS A 97 -17.44 2.88 -4.45
N SER A 98 -16.57 3.87 -4.23
CA SER A 98 -16.29 4.92 -5.22
C SER A 98 -15.37 4.41 -6.34
N SER A 99 -15.85 4.43 -7.58
CA SER A 99 -15.12 3.98 -8.78
C SER A 99 -14.04 4.96 -9.26
N GLY A 100 -14.04 6.21 -8.79
CA GLY A 100 -13.15 7.28 -9.29
C GLY A 100 -11.72 7.28 -8.76
N LYS A 101 -11.29 6.24 -8.01
CA LYS A 101 -10.05 6.28 -7.24
C LYS A 101 -9.15 5.08 -7.46
N VAL A 102 -9.03 4.66 -8.71
CA VAL A 102 -8.31 3.47 -9.13
C VAL A 102 -6.86 3.47 -8.65
N PHE A 103 -6.18 4.62 -8.72
CA PHE A 103 -4.76 4.76 -8.42
C PHE A 103 -4.45 5.38 -7.04
N SER A 104 -5.45 5.77 -6.25
CA SER A 104 -5.21 6.36 -4.93
C SER A 104 -4.42 5.47 -3.98
N ILE A 105 -4.54 4.15 -4.13
CA ILE A 105 -3.73 3.20 -3.37
C ILE A 105 -2.23 3.30 -3.72
N CYS A 106 -1.89 3.66 -4.96
CA CYS A 106 -0.51 3.86 -5.38
C CYS A 106 0.12 5.06 -4.67
N ASP A 107 -0.63 6.17 -4.55
CA ASP A 107 -0.18 7.37 -3.84
C ASP A 107 0.11 7.07 -2.35
N GLU A 108 -0.71 6.23 -1.73
CA GLU A 108 -0.50 5.79 -0.34
C GLU A 108 0.81 5.00 -0.21
N PHE A 109 1.07 4.03 -1.09
CA PHE A 109 2.31 3.24 -1.04
C PHE A 109 3.54 4.07 -1.39
N GLN A 110 3.42 5.05 -2.28
CA GLN A 110 4.48 6.00 -2.56
C GLN A 110 4.80 6.85 -1.32
N SER A 111 3.78 7.35 -0.63
CA SER A 111 3.94 8.09 0.63
C SER A 111 4.60 7.24 1.73
N MET A 112 4.29 5.93 1.81
CA MET A 112 4.96 5.02 2.74
C MET A 112 6.45 4.86 2.41
N GLN A 113 6.78 4.65 1.13
CA GLN A 113 8.18 4.51 0.71
C GLN A 113 8.96 5.82 0.91
N ALA A 114 8.35 6.98 0.62
CA ALA A 114 8.95 8.29 0.90
C ALA A 114 9.25 8.45 2.39
N PHE A 115 8.31 8.11 3.26
CA PHE A 115 8.51 8.12 4.72
C PHE A 115 9.65 7.20 5.18
N LEU A 116 9.79 6.01 4.60
CA LEU A 116 10.91 5.13 4.91
C LEU A 116 12.24 5.71 4.46
N ASN A 117 12.27 6.42 3.33
CA ASN A 117 13.49 6.99 2.76
C ASN A 117 14.10 8.11 3.64
N GLU A 118 13.32 8.73 4.52
CA GLU A 118 13.79 9.76 5.46
C GLU A 118 14.65 9.19 6.61
N ASP A 119 14.52 7.90 6.92
CA ASP A 119 15.32 7.21 7.95
C ASP A 119 15.95 5.95 7.37
N LYS A 120 17.28 5.95 7.25
CA LYS A 120 18.03 4.83 6.69
C LYS A 120 17.72 3.49 7.38
N ARG A 121 17.56 3.47 8.71
CA ARG A 121 17.27 2.22 9.44
C ARG A 121 15.89 1.69 9.11
N LYS A 122 14.88 2.58 9.04
CA LYS A 122 13.52 2.22 8.61
C LYS A 122 13.52 1.73 7.17
N LYS A 123 14.24 2.43 6.27
CA LYS A 123 14.38 2.03 4.88
C LYS A 123 14.98 0.63 4.73
N ASP A 124 16.14 0.41 5.31
CA ASP A 124 16.86 -0.87 5.21
C ASP A 124 16.02 -2.03 5.77
N ARG A 125 15.25 -1.77 6.82
CA ARG A 125 14.44 -2.80 7.48
C ARG A 125 13.12 -3.08 6.78
N TYR A 126 12.38 -2.04 6.39
CA TYR A 126 10.97 -2.19 6.04
C TYR A 126 10.66 -2.04 4.55
N SER A 127 11.57 -1.51 3.70
CA SER A 127 11.26 -1.31 2.28
C SER A 127 10.90 -2.61 1.57
N LYS A 128 11.56 -3.73 1.88
CA LYS A 128 11.27 -5.03 1.27
C LYS A 128 9.97 -5.63 1.76
N ILE A 129 9.65 -5.45 3.05
CA ILE A 129 8.36 -5.86 3.64
C ILE A 129 7.22 -5.04 3.02
N LEU A 130 7.45 -3.74 2.81
CA LEU A 130 6.48 -2.86 2.17
C LEU A 130 6.09 -3.36 0.77
N GLN A 131 7.01 -3.97 0.01
CA GLN A 131 6.67 -4.52 -1.31
C GLN A 131 5.67 -5.69 -1.21
N VAL A 132 5.77 -6.52 -0.18
CA VAL A 132 4.79 -7.61 0.04
C VAL A 132 3.41 -7.04 0.36
N LEU A 133 3.35 -6.10 1.32
CA LEU A 133 2.09 -5.41 1.68
C LEU A 133 1.47 -4.70 0.48
N LYS A 134 2.31 -4.10 -0.37
CA LYS A 134 1.89 -3.44 -1.62
C LYS A 134 1.23 -4.42 -2.57
N LEU A 135 1.83 -5.59 -2.81
CA LEU A 135 1.26 -6.60 -3.70
C LEU A 135 -0.12 -7.06 -3.23
N ASP A 136 -0.28 -7.35 -1.93
CA ASP A 136 -1.56 -7.76 -1.36
C ASP A 136 -2.63 -6.68 -1.56
N SER A 137 -2.28 -5.42 -1.24
CA SER A 137 -3.20 -4.29 -1.35
C SER A 137 -3.58 -3.98 -2.81
N TYR A 138 -2.62 -4.06 -3.72
CA TYR A 138 -2.84 -3.84 -5.16
C TYR A 138 -3.69 -4.96 -5.76
N THR A 139 -3.45 -6.21 -5.39
CA THR A 139 -4.26 -7.35 -5.82
C THR A 139 -5.70 -7.22 -5.32
N TRP A 140 -5.88 -6.80 -4.07
CA TRP A 140 -7.20 -6.55 -3.51
C TRP A 140 -7.92 -5.40 -4.23
N ASN A 141 -7.22 -4.29 -4.53
CA ASN A 141 -7.76 -3.18 -5.30
C ASN A 141 -8.15 -3.60 -6.73
N LEU A 142 -7.28 -4.37 -7.41
CA LEU A 142 -7.51 -4.88 -8.76
C LEU A 142 -8.81 -5.68 -8.88
N ASN A 143 -9.18 -6.43 -7.84
CA ASN A 143 -10.43 -7.20 -7.80
C ASN A 143 -11.68 -6.32 -7.63
N ARG A 144 -11.53 -5.07 -7.19
CA ARG A 144 -12.62 -4.16 -6.87
C ARG A 144 -12.86 -3.07 -7.91
N ILE A 145 -11.83 -2.67 -8.63
CA ILE A 145 -11.95 -1.64 -9.67
C ILE A 145 -12.74 -2.16 -10.88
N SER A 146 -13.34 -1.23 -11.62
CA SER A 146 -14.08 -1.54 -12.84
C SER A 146 -13.19 -2.27 -13.86
N PRO A 147 -13.74 -3.22 -14.63
CA PRO A 147 -12.98 -4.04 -15.57
C PRO A 147 -12.12 -3.24 -16.56
N GLU A 148 -12.62 -2.08 -17.01
CA GLU A 148 -11.93 -1.18 -17.93
C GLU A 148 -10.58 -0.68 -17.43
N PHE A 149 -10.41 -0.54 -16.10
CA PHE A 149 -9.16 -0.07 -15.50
C PHE A 149 -8.18 -1.18 -15.13
N ARG A 150 -8.62 -2.44 -15.15
CA ARG A 150 -7.80 -3.56 -14.63
C ARG A 150 -6.52 -3.76 -15.42
N GLU A 151 -6.56 -3.57 -16.72
CA GLU A 151 -5.38 -3.72 -17.57
C GLU A 151 -4.35 -2.62 -17.25
N THR A 152 -4.78 -1.35 -17.27
CA THR A 152 -3.91 -0.21 -16.93
C THR A 152 -3.34 -0.33 -15.52
N PHE A 153 -4.14 -0.83 -14.56
CA PHE A 153 -3.67 -1.02 -13.20
C PHE A 153 -2.66 -2.16 -13.07
N ARG A 154 -2.77 -3.27 -13.86
CA ARG A 154 -1.73 -4.31 -13.93
C ARG A 154 -0.43 -3.77 -14.52
N ASP A 155 -0.51 -2.92 -15.52
CA ASP A 155 0.66 -2.27 -16.10
C ASP A 155 1.35 -1.37 -15.06
N GLN A 156 0.58 -0.64 -14.26
CA GLN A 156 1.10 0.15 -13.13
C GLN A 156 1.79 -0.71 -12.08
N ILE A 157 1.19 -1.86 -11.71
CA ILE A 157 1.83 -2.83 -10.80
C ILE A 157 3.19 -3.23 -11.36
N ALA A 158 3.25 -3.66 -12.62
CA ALA A 158 4.50 -4.12 -13.22
C ALA A 158 5.58 -3.02 -13.22
N LEU A 159 5.23 -1.79 -13.60
CA LEU A 159 6.15 -0.65 -13.61
C LEU A 159 6.73 -0.35 -12.22
N GLU A 160 5.89 -0.33 -11.19
CA GLU A 160 6.36 -0.05 -9.84
C GLU A 160 7.26 -1.16 -9.28
N TYR A 161 7.03 -2.42 -9.67
CA TYR A 161 7.92 -3.52 -9.24
C TYR A 161 9.21 -3.60 -10.05
N ILE A 162 9.22 -3.19 -11.32
CA ILE A 162 10.46 -2.98 -12.08
C ILE A 162 11.30 -1.89 -11.42
N LYS A 163 10.68 -0.78 -11.00
CA LYS A 163 11.35 0.28 -10.24
C LYS A 163 11.88 -0.23 -8.90
N ALA A 164 11.09 -0.99 -8.14
CA ALA A 164 11.49 -1.55 -6.85
C ALA A 164 12.68 -2.52 -6.97
N ASP A 165 12.76 -3.29 -8.06
CA ASP A 165 13.90 -4.16 -8.36
C ASP A 165 15.15 -3.34 -8.67
N TYR A 166 15.03 -2.33 -9.50
CA TYR A 166 16.12 -1.38 -9.82
C TYR A 166 16.65 -0.67 -8.56
N GLU A 167 15.78 -0.28 -7.64
CA GLU A 167 16.12 0.36 -6.37
C GLU A 167 16.64 -0.64 -5.31
N ASN A 168 16.74 -1.94 -5.62
CA ASN A 168 17.17 -3.02 -4.72
C ASN A 168 16.28 -3.16 -3.46
N ILE A 169 15.02 -2.79 -3.55
CA ILE A 169 14.03 -2.97 -2.50
C ILE A 169 13.05 -4.13 -2.76
N LEU A 170 13.20 -4.85 -3.87
CA LEU A 170 12.50 -6.09 -4.18
C LEU A 170 13.39 -7.28 -3.80
N ASP A 171 12.86 -8.25 -3.03
CA ASP A 171 13.63 -9.42 -2.61
C ASP A 171 12.68 -10.62 -2.45
N LYS A 172 12.85 -11.63 -3.31
CA LYS A 172 12.00 -12.84 -3.36
C LYS A 172 11.81 -13.51 -1.99
N LYS A 173 12.81 -13.46 -1.12
CA LYS A 173 12.77 -14.16 0.18
C LYS A 173 11.67 -13.66 1.12
N TYR A 174 11.13 -12.45 0.90
CA TYR A 174 10.02 -11.90 1.68
C TYR A 174 8.65 -12.36 1.19
N PHE A 175 8.57 -12.90 -0.04
CA PHE A 175 7.34 -13.36 -0.66
C PHE A 175 7.18 -14.87 -0.50
N ASP A 176 5.96 -15.33 -0.22
CA ASP A 176 5.64 -16.73 -0.43
C ASP A 176 5.55 -17.08 -1.93
N GLU A 177 5.52 -18.36 -2.25
CA GLU A 177 5.47 -18.85 -3.63
C GLU A 177 4.28 -18.31 -4.43
N ASN A 178 3.10 -18.17 -3.81
CA ASN A 178 1.90 -17.69 -4.49
C ASN A 178 2.01 -16.22 -4.86
N ARG A 179 2.45 -15.38 -3.91
CA ARG A 179 2.69 -13.95 -4.14
C ARG A 179 3.76 -13.73 -5.19
N TRP A 180 4.87 -14.47 -5.09
CA TRP A 180 5.95 -14.33 -6.05
C TRP A 180 5.54 -14.73 -7.46
N SER A 181 4.85 -15.87 -7.62
CA SER A 181 4.32 -16.33 -8.91
C SER A 181 3.32 -15.32 -9.50
N LEU A 182 2.46 -14.74 -8.68
CA LEU A 182 1.53 -13.70 -9.13
C LEU A 182 2.25 -12.45 -9.63
N LEU A 183 3.27 -12.01 -8.91
CA LEU A 183 4.09 -10.86 -9.33
C LEU A 183 4.80 -11.16 -10.65
N GLN A 184 5.44 -12.33 -10.78
CA GLN A 184 6.09 -12.72 -12.02
C GLN A 184 5.12 -12.73 -13.21
N LYS A 185 3.90 -13.21 -13.01
CA LYS A 185 2.85 -13.17 -14.03
C LYS A 185 2.56 -11.74 -14.51
N TYR A 186 2.41 -10.76 -13.59
CA TYR A 186 2.18 -9.36 -13.98
C TYR A 186 3.38 -8.77 -14.76
N LEU A 187 4.60 -9.11 -14.35
CA LEU A 187 5.82 -8.64 -15.02
C LEU A 187 5.95 -9.26 -16.44
N GLU A 188 5.64 -10.54 -16.60
CA GLU A 188 5.65 -11.23 -17.90
C GLU A 188 4.56 -10.70 -18.83
N GLU A 189 3.33 -10.52 -18.35
CA GLU A 189 2.24 -9.93 -19.14
C GLU A 189 2.64 -8.55 -19.66
N TYR A 190 3.23 -7.71 -18.82
CA TYR A 190 3.71 -6.39 -19.19
C TYR A 190 4.82 -6.43 -20.25
N LYS A 191 5.83 -7.29 -20.06
CA LYS A 191 6.94 -7.49 -21.01
C LYS A 191 6.44 -7.97 -22.37
N ASN A 192 5.53 -8.96 -22.40
CA ASN A 192 4.98 -9.52 -23.64
C ASN A 192 4.19 -8.48 -24.44
N LYS A 193 3.38 -7.67 -23.79
CA LYS A 193 2.68 -6.55 -24.45
C LYS A 193 3.65 -5.58 -25.12
N ARG A 194 4.76 -5.27 -24.45
CA ARG A 194 5.77 -4.36 -24.99
C ARG A 194 6.55 -4.94 -26.12
N SER A 195 6.94 -6.22 -26.05
CA SER A 195 7.66 -6.89 -27.17
C SER A 195 6.83 -6.92 -28.45
N ILE A 196 5.50 -7.06 -28.34
CA ILE A 196 4.58 -7.01 -29.50
C ILE A 196 4.49 -5.58 -30.06
N GLN A 197 4.51 -4.55 -29.22
CA GLN A 197 4.47 -3.14 -29.64
C GLN A 197 5.80 -2.68 -30.29
N TYR A 198 6.93 -3.28 -29.90
CA TYR A 198 8.28 -2.86 -30.31
C TYR A 198 9.00 -3.85 -31.25
N SER A 199 8.29 -4.80 -31.86
CA SER A 199 8.85 -5.62 -32.95
C SER A 199 9.29 -4.79 -34.18
N GLY A 200 9.23 -3.48 -34.11
CA GLY A 200 9.70 -2.50 -35.08
C GLY A 200 10.88 -1.61 -34.64
N ASP A 201 11.24 -1.58 -33.34
CA ASP A 201 12.34 -0.72 -32.86
C ASP A 201 13.23 -1.46 -31.85
N ASN A 202 14.50 -1.53 -32.16
CA ASN A 202 15.54 -2.33 -31.50
C ASN A 202 16.08 -1.75 -30.17
N ASP A 203 15.31 -0.99 -29.38
CA ASP A 203 15.82 -0.43 -28.14
C ASP A 203 14.95 -0.74 -26.92
N THR A 204 15.05 -2.00 -26.46
CA THR A 204 14.54 -2.48 -25.17
C THR A 204 15.54 -2.20 -24.03
N SER A 205 16.20 -1.06 -24.03
CA SER A 205 17.17 -0.73 -22.98
C SER A 205 16.45 -0.32 -21.68
N ILE A 206 17.09 -0.62 -20.55
CA ILE A 206 16.75 -0.12 -19.21
C ILE A 206 16.56 1.40 -19.23
N PHE A 207 17.27 2.10 -20.11
CA PHE A 207 17.18 3.53 -20.34
C PHE A 207 15.79 3.97 -20.86
N ALA A 208 15.20 3.26 -21.82
CA ALA A 208 13.84 3.57 -22.32
C ALA A 208 12.76 3.34 -21.25
N LEU A 209 12.96 2.36 -20.35
CA LEU A 209 12.10 2.15 -19.18
C LEU A 209 12.29 3.28 -18.16
N GLN A 210 13.50 3.77 -17.96
CA GLN A 210 13.82 4.91 -17.08
C GLN A 210 13.21 6.21 -17.60
N GLU A 211 13.33 6.52 -18.88
CA GLU A 211 12.68 7.70 -19.48
C GLU A 211 11.17 7.63 -19.36
N ARG A 212 10.58 6.44 -19.45
CA ARG A 212 9.13 6.29 -19.34
C ARG A 212 8.64 6.37 -17.89
N ILE A 213 9.41 5.87 -16.93
CA ILE A 213 9.15 6.10 -15.50
C ILE A 213 9.20 7.61 -15.23
N HIS A 214 10.21 8.30 -15.75
CA HIS A 214 10.34 9.75 -15.62
C HIS A 214 9.22 10.52 -16.36
N ALA A 215 8.78 10.05 -17.53
CA ALA A 215 7.66 10.62 -18.27
C ALA A 215 6.31 10.41 -17.56
N LEU A 216 6.11 9.26 -16.88
CA LEU A 216 4.94 9.01 -16.04
C LEU A 216 4.96 9.88 -14.78
N GLU A 217 6.10 10.02 -14.14
CA GLU A 217 6.32 10.92 -12.99
C GLU A 217 6.14 12.40 -13.34
N SER A 218 6.42 12.77 -14.59
CA SER A 218 6.24 14.13 -15.12
C SER A 218 4.90 14.35 -15.85
N SER A 219 4.06 13.32 -16.00
CA SER A 219 2.77 13.44 -16.70
C SER A 219 1.83 14.41 -15.98
N GLU A 220 1.01 15.15 -16.75
CA GLU A 220 0.05 16.10 -16.19
C GLU A 220 -0.92 15.46 -15.19
N SER A 221 -1.30 14.18 -15.39
CA SER A 221 -2.13 13.43 -14.44
C SER A 221 -1.44 13.20 -13.10
N TYR A 222 -0.14 12.97 -13.10
CA TYR A 222 0.68 12.81 -11.92
C TYR A 222 0.94 14.18 -11.25
N ARG A 223 1.22 15.22 -12.05
CA ARG A 223 1.44 16.60 -11.59
C ARG A 223 0.17 17.28 -11.11
N LEU A 224 -0.99 16.98 -11.71
CA LEU A 224 -2.30 17.47 -11.23
C LEU A 224 -2.68 16.86 -9.88
N GLY A 225 -2.33 15.59 -9.64
CA GLY A 225 -2.43 15.00 -8.29
C GLY A 225 -1.57 15.73 -7.26
N HIS A 226 -0.37 16.16 -7.63
CA HIS A 226 0.55 16.89 -6.74
C HIS A 226 0.34 18.41 -6.73
N ALA A 227 -0.09 19.03 -7.82
CA ALA A 227 -0.29 20.48 -7.90
C ALA A 227 -1.55 20.96 -7.16
N LEU A 228 -2.53 20.10 -6.96
CA LEU A 228 -3.72 20.39 -6.12
C LEU A 228 -3.42 20.35 -4.60
N ILE A 229 -2.19 20.01 -4.22
CA ILE A 229 -1.72 19.99 -2.82
C ILE A 229 -1.05 21.33 -2.43
N LEU A 230 -0.82 22.24 -3.36
CA LEU A 230 -0.08 23.50 -3.15
C LEU A 230 -0.93 24.77 -3.31
N ILE A 231 -2.26 24.68 -3.21
CA ILE A 231 -3.14 25.88 -3.13
C ILE A 231 -3.94 25.87 -1.83
#